data_5a52a3d10cf939f4e8982b31ce6f2cc9
#
_entry.id   5a52a3d10cf939f4e8982b31ce6f2cc9
#
_cell.length_a   1.000
_cell.length_b   1.000
_cell.length_c   1.000
_cell.angle_alpha   90.00
_cell.angle_beta   90.00
_cell.angle_gamma   90.00
#
_symmetry.space_group_name_H-M   'P 1'
#
loop_
_entity.id
_entity.type
_entity.pdbx_description
1 polymer ?
#
loop_
_entity_poly.entity_id
_entity_poly.type
_entity_poly.pdbx_seq_one_letter_code
_entity_poly.pdbx_strand_id
1 'polypeptide(L)'
;AWKNSFAAGRVTEADQVVTSAEGVAVKHPGDLPFALLNEFMDDLVTVTERDINEMILLMLEKHKLVIEAAGAVSLAALEHLNLRSRKFASATGPHVVVPIMSGGNIDTVTMGAVIQKGMIARGRIMNFEVELPDTPGQLVKVAQLLARERANVIALDHDQFKASGHYTNAVSLGVTVETNGPDHIDHILMALK
;
A
#
# COMPACT_ATOMS: atom_id res chain seq x y z
N ALA A 1 1.30 -16.39 13.46
CA ALA A 1 1.01 -17.57 14.34
C ALA A 1 0.21 -18.65 13.59
N TRP A 2 -0.96 -18.34 12.98
CA TRP A 2 -1.84 -19.34 12.35
C TRP A 2 -1.14 -20.22 11.31
N LYS A 3 -0.45 -19.63 10.33
CA LYS A 3 0.29 -20.41 9.30
C LYS A 3 1.25 -21.44 9.91
N ASN A 4 2.00 -21.03 10.94
CA ASN A 4 2.95 -21.90 11.60
C ASN A 4 2.22 -22.99 12.41
N SER A 5 1.10 -22.65 13.05
CA SER A 5 0.29 -23.61 13.81
C SER A 5 -0.29 -24.70 12.91
N PHE A 6 -0.83 -24.36 11.74
CA PHE A 6 -1.33 -25.34 10.78
C PHE A 6 -0.21 -26.20 10.19
N ALA A 7 0.95 -25.61 9.90
CA ALA A 7 2.11 -26.37 9.43
C ALA A 7 2.65 -27.35 10.48
N ALA A 8 2.55 -27.00 11.76
CA ALA A 8 2.98 -27.82 12.89
C ALA A 8 1.91 -28.84 13.38
N GLY A 9 0.67 -28.73 12.91
CA GLY A 9 -0.47 -29.53 13.39
C GLY A 9 -0.84 -29.28 14.86
N ARG A 10 -0.39 -28.17 15.45
CA ARG A 10 -0.66 -27.75 16.83
C ARG A 10 -0.53 -26.25 16.97
N VAL A 11 -1.17 -25.68 17.98
CA VAL A 11 -1.00 -24.26 18.30
C VAL A 11 0.48 -23.96 18.57
N THR A 12 0.99 -22.93 17.88
CA THR A 12 2.34 -22.39 18.06
C THR A 12 2.27 -20.90 18.26
N GLU A 13 3.08 -20.38 19.16
CA GLU A 13 3.21 -18.95 19.38
C GLU A 13 4.13 -18.32 18.32
N ALA A 14 3.86 -17.07 17.98
CA ALA A 14 4.74 -16.28 17.14
C ALA A 14 5.56 -15.33 18.00
N ASP A 15 6.86 -15.24 17.76
CA ASP A 15 7.75 -14.33 18.49
C ASP A 15 7.31 -12.87 18.31
N GLN A 16 6.94 -12.52 17.10
CA GLN A 16 6.49 -11.16 16.74
C GLN A 16 5.36 -11.20 15.72
N VAL A 17 4.41 -10.29 15.86
CA VAL A 17 3.39 -9.99 14.86
C VAL A 17 3.43 -8.48 14.60
N VAL A 18 3.79 -8.10 13.38
CA VAL A 18 3.84 -6.71 12.94
C VAL A 18 2.89 -6.57 11.75
N THR A 19 1.76 -5.91 11.98
CA THR A 19 0.74 -5.67 10.96
C THR A 19 -0.14 -4.49 11.34
N SER A 20 -0.64 -3.77 10.35
CA SER A 20 -1.67 -2.74 10.53
C SER A 20 -3.05 -3.36 10.80
N ALA A 21 -3.23 -4.65 10.51
CA ALA A 21 -4.46 -5.39 10.77
C ALA A 21 -4.51 -5.87 12.24
N GLU A 22 -4.63 -4.93 13.17
CA GLU A 22 -4.58 -5.17 14.62
C GLU A 22 -5.62 -6.20 15.08
N GLY A 23 -6.82 -6.19 14.50
CA GLY A 23 -7.88 -7.14 14.84
C GLY A 23 -7.55 -8.61 14.56
N VAL A 24 -6.53 -8.88 13.73
CA VAL A 24 -6.02 -10.24 13.44
C VAL A 24 -4.58 -10.45 13.91
N ALA A 25 -3.99 -9.50 14.62
CA ALA A 25 -2.63 -9.53 15.14
C ALA A 25 -2.48 -10.42 16.38
N VAL A 26 -2.75 -11.71 16.24
CA VAL A 26 -2.75 -12.68 17.35
C VAL A 26 -1.43 -13.44 17.38
N LYS A 27 -0.69 -13.32 18.49
CA LYS A 27 0.56 -14.06 18.71
C LYS A 27 0.32 -15.55 19.05
N HIS A 28 -0.69 -15.81 19.86
CA HIS A 28 -1.05 -17.16 20.31
C HIS A 28 -2.47 -17.49 19.85
N PRO A 29 -2.65 -18.33 18.83
CA PRO A 29 -3.96 -18.82 18.43
C PRO A 29 -4.66 -19.55 19.55
N GLY A 30 -5.98 -19.37 19.68
CA GLY A 30 -6.75 -20.11 20.67
C GLY A 30 -6.90 -21.59 20.29
N ASP A 31 -6.87 -22.50 21.28
CA ASP A 31 -6.98 -23.95 21.03
C ASP A 31 -8.29 -24.36 20.37
N LEU A 32 -9.43 -23.82 20.85
CA LEU A 32 -10.73 -24.13 20.28
C LEU A 32 -10.88 -23.59 18.84
N PRO A 33 -10.55 -22.32 18.52
CA PRO A 33 -10.52 -21.85 17.14
C PRO A 33 -9.58 -22.67 16.25
N PHE A 34 -8.41 -23.08 16.76
CA PHE A 34 -7.49 -23.93 16.00
C PHE A 34 -8.12 -25.28 15.65
N ALA A 35 -8.75 -25.96 16.62
CA ALA A 35 -9.41 -27.23 16.40
C ALA A 35 -10.51 -27.13 15.34
N LEU A 36 -11.37 -26.11 15.45
CA LEU A 36 -12.46 -25.87 14.49
C LEU A 36 -11.93 -25.55 13.09
N LEU A 37 -10.94 -24.68 12.99
CA LEU A 37 -10.37 -24.34 11.68
C LEU A 37 -9.62 -25.52 11.06
N ASN A 38 -8.96 -26.35 11.86
CA ASN A 38 -8.29 -27.54 11.35
C ASN A 38 -9.27 -28.60 10.81
N GLU A 39 -10.53 -28.59 11.30
CA GLU A 39 -11.58 -29.48 10.83
C GLU A 39 -12.32 -28.92 9.60
N PHE A 40 -12.65 -27.63 9.60
CA PHE A 40 -13.58 -27.05 8.64
C PHE A 40 -12.95 -26.14 7.59
N MET A 41 -11.69 -25.73 7.75
CA MET A 41 -11.03 -24.81 6.82
C MET A 41 -10.46 -25.57 5.63
N ASP A 42 -10.81 -25.14 4.42
CA ASP A 42 -10.30 -25.72 3.17
C ASP A 42 -8.89 -25.24 2.83
N ASP A 43 -8.58 -23.96 3.05
CA ASP A 43 -7.30 -23.38 2.71
C ASP A 43 -6.95 -22.16 3.57
N LEU A 44 -5.66 -21.83 3.62
CA LEU A 44 -5.12 -20.66 4.30
C LEU A 44 -4.19 -19.91 3.36
N VAL A 45 -4.51 -18.67 3.08
CA VAL A 45 -3.66 -17.74 2.33
C VAL A 45 -3.14 -16.62 3.22
N THR A 46 -2.00 -16.07 2.87
CA THR A 46 -1.43 -14.91 3.55
C THR A 46 -1.39 -13.72 2.59
N VAL A 47 -1.61 -12.53 3.12
CA VAL A 47 -1.57 -11.26 2.38
C VAL A 47 -0.48 -10.37 2.93
N THR A 48 -0.04 -9.40 2.14
CA THR A 48 0.94 -8.40 2.56
C THR A 48 0.25 -7.12 3.04
N GLU A 49 0.97 -6.27 3.78
CA GLU A 49 0.50 -4.92 4.15
C GLU A 49 0.15 -4.07 2.93
N ARG A 50 0.86 -4.28 1.82
CA ARG A 50 0.57 -3.60 0.56
C ARG A 50 -0.80 -4.01 0.03
N ASP A 51 -1.10 -5.30 -0.01
CA ASP A 51 -2.38 -5.84 -0.50
C ASP A 51 -3.53 -5.29 0.35
N ILE A 52 -3.37 -5.27 1.68
CA ILE A 52 -4.35 -4.70 2.62
C ILE A 52 -4.62 -3.22 2.33
N ASN A 53 -3.57 -2.41 2.25
CA ASN A 53 -3.67 -0.97 2.00
C ASN A 53 -4.32 -0.68 0.64
N GLU A 54 -4.02 -1.51 -0.37
CA GLU A 54 -4.62 -1.37 -1.69
C GLU A 54 -6.12 -1.66 -1.67
N MET A 55 -6.57 -2.65 -0.90
CA MET A 55 -7.99 -2.95 -0.75
C MET A 55 -8.73 -1.86 0.04
N ILE A 56 -8.14 -1.31 1.09
CA ILE A 56 -8.73 -0.15 1.80
C ILE A 56 -8.94 1.01 0.84
N LEU A 57 -7.94 1.35 0.05
CA LEU A 57 -8.03 2.43 -0.93
C LEU A 57 -9.06 2.11 -2.03
N LEU A 58 -9.11 0.87 -2.52
CA LEU A 58 -10.08 0.42 -3.51
C LEU A 58 -11.51 0.58 -3.00
N MET A 59 -11.79 0.16 -1.76
CA MET A 59 -13.12 0.27 -1.15
C MET A 59 -13.52 1.73 -1.00
N LEU A 60 -12.61 2.58 -0.54
CA LEU A 60 -12.86 4.00 -0.40
C LEU A 60 -13.14 4.67 -1.77
N GLU A 61 -12.29 4.42 -2.78
CA GLU A 61 -12.40 5.07 -4.09
C GLU A 61 -13.59 4.57 -4.92
N LYS A 62 -13.81 3.27 -4.98
CA LYS A 62 -14.79 2.67 -5.89
C LYS A 62 -16.14 2.45 -5.24
N HIS A 63 -16.17 2.04 -3.98
CA HIS A 63 -17.39 1.65 -3.28
C HIS A 63 -17.85 2.66 -2.24
N LYS A 64 -17.02 3.67 -1.90
CA LYS A 64 -17.30 4.66 -0.85
C LYS A 64 -17.50 4.03 0.52
N LEU A 65 -16.83 2.91 0.74
CA LEU A 65 -16.84 2.18 2.00
C LEU A 65 -15.54 2.42 2.75
N VAL A 66 -15.68 2.69 4.05
CA VAL A 66 -14.58 2.79 5.00
C VAL A 66 -14.43 1.45 5.70
N ILE A 67 -13.28 0.80 5.53
CA ILE A 67 -12.94 -0.45 6.19
C ILE A 67 -11.60 -0.31 6.90
N GLU A 68 -11.45 -1.00 8.02
CA GLU A 68 -10.15 -1.10 8.72
C GLU A 68 -9.26 -2.17 8.08
N ALA A 69 -7.97 -2.17 8.45
CA ALA A 69 -7.01 -3.11 7.90
C ALA A 69 -7.39 -4.58 8.13
N ALA A 70 -7.89 -4.93 9.32
CA ALA A 70 -8.36 -6.29 9.62
C ALA A 70 -9.57 -6.69 8.75
N GLY A 71 -10.49 -5.76 8.49
CA GLY A 71 -11.63 -5.97 7.60
C GLY A 71 -11.26 -6.13 6.13
N ALA A 72 -10.13 -5.58 5.70
CA ALA A 72 -9.65 -5.65 4.33
C ALA A 72 -8.92 -6.96 3.99
N VAL A 73 -8.50 -7.75 4.98
CA VAL A 73 -7.70 -8.99 4.79
C VAL A 73 -8.40 -9.98 3.86
N SER A 74 -9.71 -10.18 4.02
CA SER A 74 -10.48 -11.11 3.19
C SER A 74 -10.57 -10.69 1.73
N LEU A 75 -10.65 -9.38 1.47
CA LEU A 75 -10.60 -8.82 0.11
C LEU A 75 -9.21 -8.96 -0.50
N ALA A 76 -8.17 -8.62 0.26
CA ALA A 76 -6.78 -8.76 -0.17
C ALA A 76 -6.44 -10.21 -0.53
N ALA A 77 -7.04 -11.17 0.17
CA ALA A 77 -6.85 -12.59 -0.10
C ALA A 77 -7.37 -13.04 -1.48
N LEU A 78 -8.29 -12.31 -2.11
CA LEU A 78 -8.85 -12.67 -3.42
C LEU A 78 -7.78 -12.76 -4.52
N GLU A 79 -6.76 -11.92 -4.46
CA GLU A 79 -5.65 -11.94 -5.43
C GLU A 79 -4.73 -13.15 -5.27
N HIS A 80 -4.77 -13.80 -4.11
CA HIS A 80 -3.95 -14.97 -3.76
C HIS A 80 -4.73 -16.30 -3.86
N LEU A 81 -6.03 -16.25 -4.14
CA LEU A 81 -6.86 -17.44 -4.27
C LEU A 81 -6.63 -18.12 -5.63
N ASN A 82 -6.25 -19.39 -5.62
CA ASN A 82 -6.20 -20.20 -6.82
C ASN A 82 -7.54 -20.92 -7.05
N LEU A 83 -8.51 -20.20 -7.60
CA LEU A 83 -9.84 -20.73 -7.91
C LEU A 83 -9.84 -21.86 -8.96
N ARG A 84 -8.72 -22.07 -9.67
CA ARG A 84 -8.53 -23.18 -10.63
C ARG A 84 -7.95 -24.43 -9.97
N SER A 85 -7.67 -24.39 -8.68
CA SER A 85 -7.17 -25.56 -7.96
C SER A 85 -8.21 -26.69 -7.91
N ARG A 86 -7.77 -27.94 -7.76
CA ARG A 86 -8.66 -29.10 -7.62
C ARG A 86 -9.67 -28.97 -6.47
N LYS A 87 -9.35 -28.20 -5.44
CA LYS A 87 -10.23 -27.95 -4.29
C LYS A 87 -11.53 -27.23 -4.71
N PHE A 88 -11.48 -26.40 -5.74
CA PHE A 88 -12.62 -25.64 -6.27
C PHE A 88 -13.15 -26.19 -7.60
N ALA A 89 -12.52 -27.22 -8.16
CA ALA A 89 -12.81 -27.74 -9.51
C ALA A 89 -14.11 -28.54 -9.65
N SER A 90 -14.85 -28.80 -8.57
CA SER A 90 -16.10 -29.58 -8.60
C SER A 90 -17.32 -28.77 -9.08
N ALA A 91 -17.19 -27.45 -9.25
CA ALA A 91 -18.29 -26.61 -9.71
C ALA A 91 -18.28 -26.47 -11.23
N THR A 92 -19.29 -26.99 -11.91
CA THR A 92 -19.57 -26.82 -13.34
C THR A 92 -20.26 -25.47 -13.57
N GLY A 93 -19.58 -24.35 -13.30
CA GLY A 93 -20.18 -23.03 -13.47
C GLY A 93 -19.26 -21.91 -12.94
N PRO A 94 -19.72 -20.65 -12.99
CA PRO A 94 -18.96 -19.54 -12.43
C PRO A 94 -18.85 -19.69 -10.91
N HIS A 95 -17.65 -19.51 -10.39
CA HIS A 95 -17.42 -19.48 -8.94
C HIS A 95 -17.99 -18.20 -8.34
N VAL A 96 -18.74 -18.32 -7.26
CA VAL A 96 -19.21 -17.19 -6.44
C VAL A 96 -18.29 -17.12 -5.23
N VAL A 97 -17.57 -16.01 -5.08
CA VAL A 97 -16.69 -15.74 -3.94
C VAL A 97 -17.28 -14.62 -3.12
N VAL A 98 -17.47 -14.86 -1.82
CA VAL A 98 -18.04 -13.87 -0.89
C VAL A 98 -17.01 -13.51 0.16
N PRO A 99 -16.25 -12.41 -0.02
CA PRO A 99 -15.35 -11.91 1.01
C PRO A 99 -16.14 -11.24 2.12
N ILE A 100 -15.81 -11.53 3.37
CA ILE A 100 -16.45 -10.90 4.53
C ILE A 100 -15.59 -9.71 4.95
N MET A 101 -16.11 -8.50 4.74
CA MET A 101 -15.52 -7.28 5.25
C MET A 101 -16.03 -7.05 6.67
N SER A 102 -15.16 -7.22 7.65
CA SER A 102 -15.49 -7.04 9.06
C SER A 102 -14.77 -5.81 9.61
N GLY A 103 -15.52 -4.89 10.17
CA GLY A 103 -14.95 -3.74 10.86
C GLY A 103 -14.63 -2.53 9.97
N GLY A 104 -14.80 -1.37 10.58
CA GLY A 104 -14.54 -0.05 9.97
C GLY A 104 -13.93 0.93 10.99
N ASN A 105 -13.36 0.42 12.09
CA ASN A 105 -12.77 1.22 13.15
C ASN A 105 -11.35 1.66 12.78
N ILE A 106 -11.25 2.55 11.80
CA ILE A 106 -10.00 3.17 11.38
C ILE A 106 -10.02 4.66 11.74
N ASP A 107 -8.95 5.13 12.39
CA ASP A 107 -8.81 6.55 12.66
C ASP A 107 -8.44 7.35 11.41
N THR A 108 -8.74 8.67 11.45
CA THR A 108 -8.56 9.53 10.28
C THR A 108 -7.10 9.77 9.91
N VAL A 109 -6.17 9.70 10.86
CA VAL A 109 -4.73 9.87 10.61
C VAL A 109 -4.20 8.64 9.86
N THR A 110 -4.53 7.46 10.35
CA THR A 110 -4.20 6.18 9.68
C THR A 110 -4.80 6.11 8.29
N MET A 111 -6.07 6.51 8.13
CA MET A 111 -6.71 6.58 6.81
C MET A 111 -5.98 7.53 5.87
N GLY A 112 -5.60 8.72 6.34
CA GLY A 112 -4.79 9.67 5.56
C GLY A 112 -3.47 9.07 5.10
N ALA A 113 -2.77 8.36 5.98
CA ALA A 113 -1.52 7.67 5.66
C ALA A 113 -1.71 6.54 4.63
N VAL A 114 -2.77 5.74 4.73
CA VAL A 114 -3.11 4.70 3.75
C VAL A 114 -3.41 5.31 2.39
N ILE A 115 -4.21 6.38 2.34
CA ILE A 115 -4.52 7.09 1.09
C ILE A 115 -3.23 7.60 0.44
N GLN A 116 -2.39 8.30 1.20
CA GLN A 116 -1.14 8.85 0.68
C GLN A 116 -0.20 7.77 0.13
N LYS A 117 0.03 6.70 0.91
CA LYS A 117 0.85 5.56 0.49
C LYS A 117 0.29 4.86 -0.74
N GLY A 118 -1.03 4.67 -0.80
CA GLY A 118 -1.69 4.07 -1.94
C GLY A 118 -1.59 4.93 -3.21
N MET A 119 -1.71 6.25 -3.09
CA MET A 119 -1.53 7.18 -4.20
C MET A 119 -0.10 7.14 -4.75
N ILE A 120 0.90 7.06 -3.87
CA ILE A 120 2.31 6.89 -4.27
C ILE A 120 2.51 5.54 -4.97
N ALA A 121 2.03 4.45 -4.38
CA ALA A 121 2.17 3.10 -4.95
C ALA A 121 1.54 2.96 -6.34
N ARG A 122 0.46 3.70 -6.61
CA ARG A 122 -0.21 3.73 -7.92
C ARG A 122 0.38 4.75 -8.89
N GLY A 123 1.45 5.43 -8.50
CA GLY A 123 2.09 6.47 -9.31
C GLY A 123 1.20 7.70 -9.53
N ARG A 124 0.27 7.99 -8.61
CA ARG A 124 -0.56 9.21 -8.65
C ARG A 124 0.03 10.36 -7.85
N ILE A 125 1.00 10.08 -7.01
CA ILE A 125 1.85 11.04 -6.32
C ILE A 125 3.30 10.60 -6.52
N MET A 126 4.15 11.54 -6.88
CA MET A 126 5.59 11.35 -6.99
C MET A 126 6.30 12.32 -6.05
N ASN A 127 7.24 11.80 -5.27
CA ASN A 127 8.17 12.59 -4.48
C ASN A 127 9.55 12.46 -5.09
N PHE A 128 10.23 13.57 -5.30
CA PHE A 128 11.61 13.58 -5.77
C PHE A 128 12.38 14.74 -5.16
N GLU A 129 13.68 14.62 -5.18
CA GLU A 129 14.61 15.64 -4.73
C GLU A 129 15.57 15.96 -5.87
N VAL A 130 15.84 17.24 -6.07
CA VAL A 130 16.78 17.71 -7.08
C VAL A 130 17.75 18.72 -6.47
N GLU A 131 19.03 18.54 -6.74
CA GLU A 131 20.05 19.53 -6.37
C GLU A 131 20.21 20.57 -7.48
N LEU A 132 20.13 21.83 -7.09
CA LEU A 132 20.20 22.97 -7.99
C LEU A 132 21.31 23.92 -7.54
N PRO A 133 21.98 24.63 -8.47
CA PRO A 133 22.82 25.76 -8.09
C PRO A 133 22.01 26.81 -7.32
N ASP A 134 22.54 27.33 -6.22
CA ASP A 134 21.87 28.39 -5.44
C ASP A 134 22.00 29.75 -6.17
N THR A 135 21.23 29.88 -7.22
CA THR A 135 21.16 31.10 -8.04
C THR A 135 19.72 31.45 -8.37
N PRO A 136 19.39 32.76 -8.47
CA PRO A 136 18.04 33.20 -8.83
C PRO A 136 17.53 32.56 -10.14
N GLY A 137 16.28 32.10 -10.16
CA GLY A 137 15.61 31.54 -11.34
C GLY A 137 15.69 30.01 -11.49
N GLN A 138 16.47 29.29 -10.71
CA GLN A 138 16.53 27.82 -10.82
C GLN A 138 15.20 27.16 -10.45
N LEU A 139 14.57 27.60 -9.38
CA LEU A 139 13.22 27.14 -9.00
C LEU A 139 12.19 27.36 -10.11
N VAL A 140 12.29 28.51 -10.81
CA VAL A 140 11.38 28.83 -11.94
C VAL A 140 11.52 27.81 -13.07
N LYS A 141 12.75 27.35 -13.37
CA LYS A 141 12.99 26.34 -14.40
C LYS A 141 12.31 25.01 -14.06
N VAL A 142 12.44 24.55 -12.82
CA VAL A 142 11.78 23.32 -12.34
C VAL A 142 10.27 23.47 -12.42
N ALA A 143 9.73 24.59 -11.93
CA ALA A 143 8.29 24.84 -11.97
C ALA A 143 7.74 24.89 -13.39
N GLN A 144 8.45 25.52 -14.34
CA GLN A 144 8.08 25.56 -15.75
C GLN A 144 8.11 24.18 -16.40
N LEU A 145 9.10 23.35 -16.06
CA LEU A 145 9.17 21.97 -16.54
C LEU A 145 7.96 21.17 -16.07
N LEU A 146 7.68 21.21 -14.76
CA LEU A 146 6.53 20.50 -14.19
C LEU A 146 5.19 20.97 -14.81
N ALA A 147 5.07 22.28 -15.07
CA ALA A 147 3.88 22.83 -15.74
C ALA A 147 3.74 22.32 -17.18
N ARG A 148 4.84 22.20 -17.94
CA ARG A 148 4.84 21.62 -19.30
C ARG A 148 4.41 20.16 -19.29
N GLU A 149 4.92 19.39 -18.31
CA GLU A 149 4.55 17.99 -18.10
C GLU A 149 3.16 17.83 -17.48
N ARG A 150 2.44 18.93 -17.18
CA ARG A 150 1.12 18.93 -16.54
C ARG A 150 1.10 18.25 -15.16
N ALA A 151 2.21 18.30 -14.45
CA ALA A 151 2.32 17.84 -13.08
C ALA A 151 1.89 18.96 -12.12
N ASN A 152 0.90 18.70 -11.28
CA ASN A 152 0.44 19.66 -10.29
C ASN A 152 1.30 19.57 -9.02
N VAL A 153 1.92 20.66 -8.59
CA VAL A 153 2.76 20.71 -7.39
C VAL A 153 1.89 20.71 -6.14
N ILE A 154 2.03 19.70 -5.28
CA ILE A 154 1.34 19.56 -3.98
C ILE A 154 2.17 20.22 -2.86
N ALA A 155 3.47 19.94 -2.86
CA ALA A 155 4.39 20.48 -1.86
C ALA A 155 5.75 20.75 -2.47
N LEU A 156 6.44 21.76 -1.92
CA LEU A 156 7.76 22.17 -2.34
C LEU A 156 8.55 22.59 -1.11
N ASP A 157 9.70 21.95 -0.90
CA ASP A 157 10.62 22.20 0.20
C ASP A 157 11.97 22.65 -0.37
N HIS A 158 12.37 23.89 -0.06
CA HIS A 158 13.59 24.49 -0.55
C HIS A 158 14.58 24.64 0.61
N ASP A 159 15.58 23.76 0.67
CA ASP A 159 16.52 23.68 1.78
C ASP A 159 17.96 23.94 1.32
N GLN A 160 18.52 25.09 1.77
CA GLN A 160 19.89 25.47 1.47
C GLN A 160 20.94 24.67 2.25
N PHE A 161 20.55 23.97 3.32
CA PHE A 161 21.48 23.30 4.23
C PHE A 161 21.54 21.78 4.03
N LYS A 162 20.66 21.21 3.20
CA LYS A 162 20.61 19.77 2.92
C LYS A 162 21.38 19.32 1.69
N ALA A 163 21.93 20.24 0.90
CA ALA A 163 22.63 19.85 -0.33
C ALA A 163 23.85 18.97 -0.04
N SER A 164 23.94 17.83 -0.69
CA SER A 164 24.95 16.77 -0.43
C SER A 164 26.29 16.99 -1.14
N GLY A 165 26.49 18.14 -1.77
CA GLY A 165 27.85 18.61 -2.15
C GLY A 165 28.31 18.32 -3.56
N HIS A 166 27.45 18.10 -4.54
CA HIS A 166 27.84 18.08 -5.96
C HIS A 166 28.26 19.48 -6.47
N TYR A 167 27.77 20.54 -5.82
CA TYR A 167 28.15 21.93 -6.11
C TYR A 167 28.53 22.64 -4.82
N THR A 168 29.50 23.55 -4.91
CA THR A 168 29.98 24.34 -3.76
C THR A 168 28.90 25.26 -3.16
N ASN A 169 27.90 25.63 -3.96
CA ASN A 169 26.71 26.38 -3.56
C ASN A 169 25.48 25.68 -4.18
N ALA A 170 25.08 24.58 -3.58
CA ALA A 170 23.89 23.85 -3.99
C ALA A 170 22.75 24.05 -3.00
N VAL A 171 21.55 23.95 -3.49
CA VAL A 171 20.31 23.90 -2.72
C VAL A 171 19.57 22.62 -3.07
N SER A 172 19.02 21.95 -2.06
CA SER A 172 18.12 20.83 -2.26
C SER A 172 16.69 21.31 -2.40
N LEU A 173 16.03 20.89 -3.46
CA LEU A 173 14.62 21.13 -3.71
C LEU A 173 13.84 19.81 -3.67
N GLY A 174 13.12 19.59 -2.56
CA GLY A 174 12.16 18.50 -2.41
C GLY A 174 10.82 18.88 -3.05
N VAL A 175 10.32 18.04 -3.93
CA VAL A 175 9.08 18.31 -4.66
C VAL A 175 8.13 17.11 -4.57
N THR A 176 6.87 17.39 -4.23
CA THR A 176 5.77 16.44 -4.32
C THR A 176 4.81 16.90 -5.40
N VAL A 177 4.51 16.03 -6.35
CA VAL A 177 3.60 16.33 -7.46
C VAL A 177 2.51 15.29 -7.62
N GLU A 178 1.34 15.72 -8.06
CA GLU A 178 0.32 14.82 -8.61
C GLU A 178 0.73 14.38 -10.02
N THR A 179 0.50 13.10 -10.29
CA THR A 179 0.80 12.46 -11.57
C THR A 179 -0.37 11.60 -12.04
N ASN A 180 -0.37 11.22 -13.30
CA ASN A 180 -1.45 10.42 -13.91
C ASN A 180 -1.10 8.92 -14.01
N GLY A 181 -0.12 8.46 -13.27
CA GLY A 181 0.35 7.08 -13.26
C GLY A 181 1.83 6.94 -13.61
N PRO A 182 2.35 5.70 -13.65
CA PRO A 182 3.77 5.42 -13.85
C PRO A 182 4.37 6.03 -15.13
N ASP A 183 3.66 5.96 -16.25
CA ASP A 183 4.13 6.51 -17.52
C ASP A 183 4.35 8.03 -17.44
N HIS A 184 3.49 8.73 -16.70
CA HIS A 184 3.63 10.17 -16.50
C HIS A 184 4.85 10.50 -15.61
N ILE A 185 5.12 9.66 -14.61
CA ILE A 185 6.34 9.75 -13.78
C ILE A 185 7.58 9.62 -14.66
N ASP A 186 7.61 8.63 -15.56
CA ASP A 186 8.74 8.41 -16.46
C ASP A 186 8.99 9.63 -17.37
N HIS A 187 7.93 10.25 -17.90
CA HIS A 187 8.04 11.48 -18.69
C HIS A 187 8.65 12.62 -17.88
N ILE A 188 8.18 12.84 -16.64
CA ILE A 188 8.73 13.87 -15.76
C ILE A 188 10.20 13.61 -15.47
N LEU A 189 10.56 12.35 -15.14
CA LEU A 189 11.95 11.97 -14.86
C LEU A 189 12.86 12.14 -16.07
N MET A 190 12.38 11.89 -17.29
CA MET A 190 13.13 12.14 -18.52
C MET A 190 13.34 13.65 -18.75
N ALA A 191 12.34 14.46 -18.46
CA ALA A 191 12.41 15.90 -18.64
C ALA A 191 13.30 16.60 -17.59
N LEU A 192 13.50 15.99 -16.40
CA LEU A 192 14.37 16.48 -15.32
C LEU A 192 15.88 16.18 -15.55
N LYS A 193 16.21 15.28 -16.46
CA LYS A 193 17.61 14.95 -16.86
C LYS A 193 18.19 15.95 -17.82
#